data_91097d30191cd579f77bc2306ab4f501
#
_entry.id   91097d30191cd579f77bc2306ab4f501
#
_cell.length_a   1.000
_cell.length_b   1.000
_cell.length_c   1.000
_cell.angle_alpha   90.00
_cell.angle_beta   90.00
_cell.angle_gamma   90.00
#
_symmetry.space_group_name_H-M   'P 1'
#
loop_
_entity.id
_entity.type
_entity.pdbx_description
1 polymer ?
#
loop_
_entity_poly.entity_id
_entity_poly.type
_entity_poly.pdbx_seq_one_letter_code
_entity_poly.pdbx_strand_id
1 'polypeptide(L)'
;MALKGTQIIASEFRASGDRGFAAVNPVTGALLEPRFREACYDDIDRAAKAAANSFDQYRMLPMAQRAIFLEDIGSELTACAPELVARAHIETALPEARLEGELARTVNQLKLFALMVKQGSFVAARIDRAAPERRPAPKPDIRTMLVPLGPVAVFGAGNFPLAFSVAGGDTASALAAGCPVVVKGHPAHPGTCELAGQAIVNAIRKNHIPPGIFSLLHAQGRDAGAALVTHPEIRAVAFTGSLSGGRALFDLGCSRSEPIPVFAEMGSVNPVFVLPKILADRGPSLAEGLVESITLGVGQFCTSPGLIVAIRSAALDQFLESLKSNLEERAPGVMLHEGIKKNFLDGLNGLQKIDGVSRLDSSRTQLDGCEIVPALLRTDALTLLDTPEIAGELFGPAAIVVVCDSRDELLVVAESLAGQLTASVHGTKEDLRGFHKLFGILQRKAGRLIVNGFPTGVEVCPAMHHGGPYPATTDSRSTSVGTDAVHRFLRPVAYQDFPQELLPEPLRDLNPRKIWRMVDGDMSTDDL
;
A
#
# COMPACT_ATOMS: atom_id res chain seq x y z
N MET A 1 -6.75 2.45 26.40
CA MET A 1 -5.81 3.62 26.34
C MET A 1 -6.62 4.91 26.20
N ALA A 2 -6.16 6.05 26.80
CA ALA A 2 -6.87 7.33 26.66
C ALA A 2 -6.29 8.15 25.50
N LEU A 3 -7.17 8.73 24.68
CA LEU A 3 -6.77 9.65 23.62
C LEU A 3 -6.42 11.03 24.20
N LYS A 4 -5.34 11.62 23.75
CA LYS A 4 -4.82 12.93 24.19
C LYS A 4 -4.99 14.04 23.16
N GLY A 5 -5.15 13.67 21.88
CA GLY A 5 -5.25 14.62 20.76
C GLY A 5 -3.96 15.40 20.50
N THR A 6 -2.80 14.80 20.75
CA THR A 6 -1.47 15.45 20.68
C THR A 6 -0.52 14.70 19.76
N GLN A 7 0.57 15.34 19.34
CA GLN A 7 1.65 14.66 18.64
C GLN A 7 2.33 13.62 19.55
N ILE A 8 2.87 12.57 18.98
CA ILE A 8 3.80 11.66 19.65
C ILE A 8 5.17 11.88 19.01
N ILE A 9 6.11 12.44 19.76
CA ILE A 9 7.48 12.71 19.24
C ILE A 9 8.48 12.04 20.18
N ALA A 10 9.24 11.09 19.67
CA ALA A 10 10.22 10.33 20.45
C ALA A 10 9.64 9.76 21.77
N SER A 11 8.46 9.14 21.69
CA SER A 11 7.70 8.56 22.82
C SER A 11 7.12 9.58 23.83
N GLU A 12 7.21 10.88 23.53
CA GLU A 12 6.60 11.96 24.33
C GLU A 12 5.34 12.51 23.67
N PHE A 13 4.32 12.81 24.48
CA PHE A 13 3.08 13.43 24.02
C PHE A 13 3.21 14.95 24.10
N ARG A 14 3.04 15.64 22.96
CA ARG A 14 3.25 17.08 22.83
C ARG A 14 2.01 17.76 22.27
N ALA A 15 1.51 18.77 22.99
CA ALA A 15 0.46 19.67 22.53
C ALA A 15 1.11 20.98 22.06
N SER A 16 1.51 21.07 20.81
CA SER A 16 2.05 22.26 20.18
C SER A 16 1.14 22.74 19.06
N GLY A 17 1.27 24.01 18.70
CA GLY A 17 0.44 24.66 17.68
C GLY A 17 -0.95 25.08 18.18
N ASP A 18 -1.50 26.10 17.54
CA ASP A 18 -2.80 26.70 17.91
C ASP A 18 -3.97 26.11 17.12
N ARG A 19 -3.69 25.53 15.95
CA ARG A 19 -4.70 24.91 15.09
C ARG A 19 -5.01 23.48 15.55
N GLY A 20 -6.24 23.05 15.32
CA GLY A 20 -6.64 21.69 15.61
C GLY A 20 -7.91 21.31 14.88
N PHE A 21 -8.11 20.02 14.74
CA PHE A 21 -9.25 19.42 14.06
C PHE A 21 -9.86 18.30 14.91
N ALA A 22 -11.04 17.85 14.54
CA ALA A 22 -11.68 16.68 15.11
C ALA A 22 -11.93 15.66 13.99
N ALA A 23 -11.94 14.38 14.35
CA ALA A 23 -12.50 13.36 13.47
C ALA A 23 -14.01 13.61 13.29
N VAL A 24 -14.53 13.14 12.17
CA VAL A 24 -15.97 13.21 11.87
C VAL A 24 -16.50 11.79 11.77
N ASN A 25 -17.60 11.51 12.45
CA ASN A 25 -18.31 10.24 12.22
C ASN A 25 -19.01 10.32 10.84
N PRO A 26 -18.64 9.48 9.87
CA PRO A 26 -19.16 9.60 8.50
C PRO A 26 -20.64 9.19 8.37
N VAL A 27 -21.18 8.47 9.36
CA VAL A 27 -22.61 8.10 9.40
C VAL A 27 -23.47 9.28 9.85
N THR A 28 -23.04 9.97 10.92
CA THR A 28 -23.87 10.98 11.59
C THR A 28 -23.44 12.42 11.27
N GLY A 29 -22.24 12.63 10.71
CA GLY A 29 -21.64 13.94 10.53
C GLY A 29 -21.15 14.60 11.85
N ALA A 30 -21.26 13.90 12.99
CA ALA A 30 -20.88 14.44 14.28
C ALA A 30 -19.36 14.53 14.44
N LEU A 31 -18.90 15.62 15.09
CA LEU A 31 -17.49 15.75 15.49
C LEU A 31 -17.21 14.82 16.66
N LEU A 32 -16.07 14.14 16.63
CA LEU A 32 -15.62 13.18 17.63
C LEU A 32 -14.51 13.78 18.51
N GLU A 33 -14.68 13.64 19.82
CA GLU A 33 -13.63 14.02 20.77
C GLU A 33 -12.53 12.93 20.86
N PRO A 34 -11.30 13.31 21.24
CA PRO A 34 -10.82 14.67 21.45
C PRO A 34 -10.54 15.40 20.13
N ARG A 35 -10.40 16.72 20.19
CA ARG A 35 -9.78 17.51 19.11
C ARG A 35 -8.29 17.18 19.09
N PHE A 36 -7.75 17.06 17.87
CA PHE A 36 -6.33 16.80 17.62
C PHE A 36 -5.61 18.10 17.28
N ARG A 37 -4.47 18.34 17.89
CA ARG A 37 -3.59 19.46 17.52
C ARG A 37 -2.96 19.19 16.15
N GLU A 38 -2.85 20.21 15.31
CA GLU A 38 -2.06 20.10 14.08
C GLU A 38 -0.58 20.29 14.37
N ALA A 39 0.24 19.42 13.80
CA ALA A 39 1.70 19.54 13.89
C ALA A 39 2.17 20.86 13.27
N CYS A 40 2.95 21.62 14.01
CA CYS A 40 3.64 22.80 13.51
C CYS A 40 5.03 22.42 12.95
N TYR A 41 5.73 23.40 12.37
CA TYR A 41 7.07 23.16 11.82
C TYR A 41 8.07 22.67 12.90
N ASP A 42 8.00 23.20 14.14
CA ASP A 42 8.85 22.75 15.25
C ASP A 42 8.61 21.26 15.61
N ASP A 43 7.38 20.80 15.52
CA ASP A 43 7.06 19.38 15.75
C ASP A 43 7.68 18.49 14.67
N ILE A 44 7.62 18.93 13.41
CA ILE A 44 8.19 18.20 12.27
C ILE A 44 9.70 18.14 12.38
N ASP A 45 10.35 19.29 12.66
CA ASP A 45 11.78 19.39 12.83
C ASP A 45 12.29 18.52 13.99
N ARG A 46 11.60 18.55 15.15
CA ARG A 46 11.94 17.70 16.30
C ARG A 46 11.77 16.22 16.00
N ALA A 47 10.69 15.82 15.34
CA ALA A 47 10.44 14.43 14.97
C ALA A 47 11.52 13.90 14.02
N ALA A 48 11.85 14.67 12.98
CA ALA A 48 12.87 14.29 12.00
C ALA A 48 14.27 14.21 12.62
N LYS A 49 14.64 15.19 13.44
CA LYS A 49 15.93 15.20 14.18
C LYS A 49 16.01 14.05 15.20
N ALA A 50 14.93 13.77 15.94
CA ALA A 50 14.89 12.64 16.86
C ALA A 50 15.10 11.30 16.12
N ALA A 51 14.48 11.15 14.95
CA ALA A 51 14.68 9.98 14.09
C ALA A 51 16.14 9.87 13.61
N ALA A 52 16.73 10.96 13.12
CA ALA A 52 18.14 10.99 12.69
C ALA A 52 19.10 10.65 13.83
N ASN A 53 18.92 11.24 15.01
CA ASN A 53 19.77 11.00 16.19
C ASN A 53 19.67 9.55 16.72
N SER A 54 18.55 8.87 16.48
CA SER A 54 18.34 7.48 16.91
C SER A 54 18.78 6.46 15.87
N PHE A 55 19.07 6.88 14.64
CA PHE A 55 19.32 5.98 13.52
C PHE A 55 20.51 5.05 13.74
N ASP A 56 21.68 5.61 14.11
CA ASP A 56 22.89 4.80 14.27
C ASP A 56 22.73 3.74 15.36
N GLN A 57 22.13 4.11 16.50
CA GLN A 57 21.86 3.15 17.55
C GLN A 57 20.87 2.08 17.11
N TYR A 58 19.80 2.46 16.41
CA TYR A 58 18.75 1.52 15.98
C TYR A 58 19.23 0.54 14.91
N ARG A 59 19.93 1.02 13.88
CA ARG A 59 20.45 0.15 12.81
C ARG A 59 21.47 -0.87 13.29
N MET A 60 22.17 -0.57 14.39
CA MET A 60 23.17 -1.45 15.02
C MET A 60 22.56 -2.46 16.01
N LEU A 61 21.27 -2.38 16.31
CA LEU A 61 20.62 -3.36 17.18
C LEU A 61 20.74 -4.77 16.59
N PRO A 62 21.00 -5.79 17.45
CA PRO A 62 20.95 -7.18 17.03
C PRO A 62 19.62 -7.50 16.34
N MET A 63 19.66 -8.21 15.23
CA MET A 63 18.44 -8.57 14.47
C MET A 63 17.42 -9.32 15.34
N ALA A 64 17.86 -10.15 16.30
CA ALA A 64 16.97 -10.81 17.26
C ALA A 64 16.18 -9.82 18.12
N GLN A 65 16.83 -8.77 18.61
CA GLN A 65 16.16 -7.72 19.41
C GLN A 65 15.17 -6.91 18.56
N ARG A 66 15.53 -6.59 17.31
CA ARG A 66 14.64 -5.92 16.38
C ARG A 66 13.42 -6.79 16.05
N ALA A 67 13.60 -8.11 15.89
CA ALA A 67 12.50 -9.03 15.67
C ALA A 67 11.53 -9.08 16.88
N ILE A 68 12.06 -9.18 18.10
CA ILE A 68 11.25 -9.13 19.33
C ILE A 68 10.46 -7.83 19.42
N PHE A 69 11.07 -6.71 19.10
CA PHE A 69 10.40 -5.42 19.07
C PHE A 69 9.21 -5.39 18.11
N LEU A 70 9.35 -5.94 16.89
CA LEU A 70 8.25 -6.02 15.93
C LEU A 70 7.11 -6.94 16.43
N GLU A 71 7.45 -8.08 17.07
CA GLU A 71 6.47 -8.97 17.70
C GLU A 71 5.74 -8.28 18.84
N ASP A 72 6.44 -7.49 19.64
CA ASP A 72 5.86 -6.75 20.77
C ASP A 72 4.94 -5.62 20.30
N ILE A 73 5.22 -4.94 19.18
CA ILE A 73 4.25 -4.01 18.57
C ILE A 73 2.93 -4.74 18.29
N GLY A 74 2.99 -5.93 17.68
CA GLY A 74 1.81 -6.75 17.41
C GLY A 74 1.07 -7.16 18.68
N SER A 75 1.79 -7.45 19.75
CA SER A 75 1.23 -7.80 21.06
C SER A 75 0.51 -6.61 21.72
N GLU A 76 1.10 -5.42 21.68
CA GLU A 76 0.51 -4.19 22.21
C GLU A 76 -0.74 -3.76 21.41
N LEU A 77 -0.75 -3.91 20.08
CA LEU A 77 -1.94 -3.70 19.25
C LEU A 77 -3.06 -4.68 19.61
N THR A 78 -2.73 -5.94 19.86
CA THR A 78 -3.71 -6.96 20.27
C THR A 78 -4.27 -6.64 21.66
N ALA A 79 -3.44 -6.15 22.57
CA ALA A 79 -3.87 -5.79 23.94
C ALA A 79 -4.87 -4.63 23.97
N CYS A 80 -4.82 -3.71 22.99
CA CYS A 80 -5.78 -2.60 22.88
C CYS A 80 -6.83 -2.81 21.78
N ALA A 81 -7.03 -4.05 21.31
CA ALA A 81 -7.92 -4.36 20.19
C ALA A 81 -9.35 -3.81 20.36
N PRO A 82 -10.03 -3.97 21.52
CA PRO A 82 -11.40 -3.47 21.66
C PRO A 82 -11.52 -1.95 21.46
N GLU A 83 -10.64 -1.17 22.10
CA GLU A 83 -10.65 0.30 21.98
C GLU A 83 -10.24 0.75 20.58
N LEU A 84 -9.27 0.05 19.97
CA LEU A 84 -8.75 0.36 18.65
C LEU A 84 -9.80 0.11 17.56
N VAL A 85 -10.48 -1.05 17.61
CA VAL A 85 -11.55 -1.42 16.67
C VAL A 85 -12.76 -0.49 16.82
N ALA A 86 -13.22 -0.26 18.06
CA ALA A 86 -14.35 0.63 18.31
C ALA A 86 -14.06 2.07 17.84
N ARG A 87 -12.85 2.58 18.08
CA ARG A 87 -12.46 3.91 17.60
C ARG A 87 -12.39 3.96 16.07
N ALA A 88 -11.79 2.98 15.43
CA ALA A 88 -11.71 2.89 13.97
C ALA A 88 -13.11 2.80 13.33
N HIS A 89 -14.04 2.04 13.95
CA HIS A 89 -15.41 1.92 13.48
C HIS A 89 -16.12 3.29 13.43
N ILE A 90 -16.09 4.05 14.52
CA ILE A 90 -16.78 5.35 14.56
C ILE A 90 -16.12 6.42 13.70
N GLU A 91 -14.82 6.33 13.42
CA GLU A 91 -14.08 7.26 12.55
C GLU A 91 -14.22 6.94 11.07
N THR A 92 -14.57 5.69 10.70
CA THR A 92 -14.52 5.23 9.30
C THR A 92 -15.81 4.62 8.76
N ALA A 93 -16.78 4.31 9.63
CA ALA A 93 -17.96 3.50 9.34
C ALA A 93 -17.66 2.07 8.83
N LEU A 94 -16.40 1.62 8.88
CA LEU A 94 -16.07 0.26 8.51
C LEU A 94 -16.63 -0.73 9.55
N PRO A 95 -17.22 -1.87 9.13
CA PRO A 95 -17.75 -2.87 10.06
C PRO A 95 -16.68 -3.38 11.04
N GLU A 96 -17.04 -3.57 12.31
CA GLU A 96 -16.10 -4.05 13.34
C GLU A 96 -15.44 -5.38 12.95
N ALA A 97 -16.20 -6.35 12.41
CA ALA A 97 -15.65 -7.62 11.96
C ALA A 97 -14.56 -7.46 10.87
N ARG A 98 -14.71 -6.47 9.96
CA ARG A 98 -13.66 -6.12 9.00
C ARG A 98 -12.44 -5.54 9.69
N LEU A 99 -12.62 -4.66 10.66
CA LEU A 99 -11.53 -4.04 11.41
C LEU A 99 -10.78 -5.04 12.28
N GLU A 100 -11.47 -6.02 12.88
CA GLU A 100 -10.85 -7.16 13.57
C GLU A 100 -9.98 -7.99 12.63
N GLY A 101 -10.49 -8.29 11.44
CA GLY A 101 -9.73 -8.97 10.38
C GLY A 101 -8.52 -8.15 9.92
N GLU A 102 -8.68 -6.83 9.78
CA GLU A 102 -7.60 -5.93 9.41
C GLU A 102 -6.53 -5.83 10.52
N LEU A 103 -6.93 -5.80 11.79
CA LEU A 103 -6.02 -5.84 12.93
C LEU A 103 -5.21 -7.15 12.94
N ALA A 104 -5.88 -8.29 12.78
CA ALA A 104 -5.23 -9.59 12.72
C ALA A 104 -4.21 -9.64 11.58
N ARG A 105 -4.56 -9.10 10.40
CA ARG A 105 -3.65 -8.96 9.25
C ARG A 105 -2.44 -8.08 9.58
N THR A 106 -2.64 -6.95 10.26
CA THR A 106 -1.56 -6.04 10.68
C THR A 106 -0.58 -6.73 11.63
N VAL A 107 -1.10 -7.44 12.63
CA VAL A 107 -0.30 -8.22 13.59
C VAL A 107 0.47 -9.35 12.89
N ASN A 108 -0.17 -10.06 11.96
CA ASN A 108 0.48 -11.11 11.19
C ASN A 108 1.59 -10.58 10.29
N GLN A 109 1.43 -9.39 9.71
CA GLN A 109 2.47 -8.74 8.91
C GLN A 109 3.68 -8.35 9.76
N LEU A 110 3.48 -7.83 10.98
CA LEU A 110 4.56 -7.55 11.94
C LEU A 110 5.32 -8.83 12.30
N LYS A 111 4.61 -9.95 12.56
CA LYS A 111 5.22 -11.27 12.82
C LYS A 111 6.00 -11.79 11.61
N LEU A 112 5.50 -11.58 10.39
CA LEU A 112 6.18 -11.98 9.16
C LEU A 112 7.51 -11.22 9.00
N PHE A 113 7.51 -9.90 9.24
CA PHE A 113 8.74 -9.11 9.24
C PHE A 113 9.69 -9.51 10.38
N ALA A 114 9.17 -9.79 11.58
CA ALA A 114 9.99 -10.27 12.68
C ALA A 114 10.71 -11.58 12.34
N LEU A 115 10.00 -12.54 11.73
CA LEU A 115 10.58 -13.79 11.25
C LEU A 115 11.66 -13.55 10.20
N MET A 116 11.40 -12.70 9.21
CA MET A 116 12.36 -12.33 8.16
C MET A 116 13.63 -11.70 8.76
N VAL A 117 13.46 -10.76 9.70
CA VAL A 117 14.60 -10.12 10.40
C VAL A 117 15.40 -11.14 11.20
N LYS A 118 14.72 -12.07 11.89
CA LYS A 118 15.35 -13.13 12.65
C LYS A 118 16.17 -14.08 11.76
N GLN A 119 15.68 -14.38 10.56
CA GLN A 119 16.41 -15.17 9.56
C GLN A 119 17.62 -14.42 8.99
N GLY A 120 17.52 -13.12 8.79
CA GLY A 120 18.61 -12.22 8.40
C GLY A 120 18.99 -12.22 6.92
N SER A 121 18.46 -13.12 6.09
CA SER A 121 18.85 -13.24 4.68
C SER A 121 18.41 -12.08 3.80
N PHE A 122 17.48 -11.25 4.26
CA PHE A 122 16.99 -10.06 3.54
C PHE A 122 18.08 -9.02 3.27
N VAL A 123 19.22 -9.07 4.00
CA VAL A 123 20.36 -8.19 3.73
C VAL A 123 21.13 -8.56 2.47
N ALA A 124 20.76 -9.67 1.79
CA ALA A 124 21.33 -10.12 0.53
C ALA A 124 22.87 -10.13 0.51
N ALA A 125 23.49 -10.71 1.55
CA ALA A 125 24.92 -10.77 1.70
C ALA A 125 25.58 -11.54 0.55
N ARG A 126 26.64 -10.96 -0.04
CA ARG A 126 27.44 -11.55 -1.12
C ARG A 126 28.91 -11.40 -0.79
N ILE A 127 29.69 -12.46 -1.01
CA ILE A 127 31.12 -12.54 -0.71
C ILE A 127 31.83 -13.10 -1.92
N ASP A 128 32.67 -12.31 -2.55
CA ASP A 128 33.57 -12.69 -3.61
C ASP A 128 35.00 -12.65 -3.06
N ARG A 129 35.58 -13.82 -2.76
CA ARG A 129 36.91 -13.92 -2.15
C ARG A 129 38.00 -13.45 -3.11
N ALA A 130 39.10 -12.97 -2.54
CA ALA A 130 40.28 -12.59 -3.31
C ALA A 130 40.81 -13.75 -4.16
N ALA A 131 41.28 -13.45 -5.36
CA ALA A 131 41.97 -14.39 -6.25
C ALA A 131 43.23 -13.71 -6.79
N PRO A 132 44.34 -13.71 -6.00
CA PRO A 132 45.58 -13.00 -6.35
C PRO A 132 46.25 -13.57 -7.62
N GLU A 133 46.03 -14.87 -7.88
CA GLU A 133 46.62 -15.54 -9.05
C GLU A 133 45.81 -15.40 -10.35
N ARG A 134 44.63 -14.76 -10.28
CA ARG A 134 43.77 -14.53 -11.47
C ARG A 134 44.51 -13.70 -12.55
N ARG A 135 44.33 -14.06 -13.81
CA ARG A 135 44.84 -13.30 -14.97
C ARG A 135 43.68 -12.74 -15.78
N PRO A 136 43.81 -11.59 -16.45
CA PRO A 136 45.01 -10.74 -16.60
C PRO A 136 45.34 -9.89 -15.37
N ALA A 137 44.40 -9.74 -14.39
CA ALA A 137 44.63 -8.99 -13.15
C ALA A 137 44.13 -9.76 -11.93
N PRO A 138 44.79 -9.63 -10.76
CA PRO A 138 44.28 -10.12 -9.48
C PRO A 138 42.86 -9.63 -9.18
N LYS A 139 42.08 -10.46 -8.45
CA LYS A 139 40.78 -10.07 -7.92
C LYS A 139 40.94 -9.73 -6.42
N PRO A 140 40.52 -8.53 -5.95
CA PRO A 140 40.46 -8.25 -4.52
C PRO A 140 39.32 -9.01 -3.84
N ASP A 141 39.29 -9.07 -2.50
CA ASP A 141 38.14 -9.51 -1.72
C ASP A 141 37.06 -8.42 -1.78
N ILE A 142 35.86 -8.77 -2.26
CA ILE A 142 34.74 -7.83 -2.36
C ILE A 142 33.52 -8.44 -1.70
N ARG A 143 32.96 -7.76 -0.73
CA ARG A 143 31.77 -8.19 0.01
C ARG A 143 30.70 -7.11 -0.06
N THR A 144 29.44 -7.50 -0.28
CA THR A 144 28.32 -6.55 -0.43
C THR A 144 27.14 -7.00 0.40
N MET A 145 26.46 -6.05 1.03
CA MET A 145 25.15 -6.28 1.66
C MET A 145 24.27 -5.04 1.56
N LEU A 146 22.99 -5.24 1.83
CA LEU A 146 22.03 -4.15 1.96
C LEU A 146 22.09 -3.55 3.37
N VAL A 147 22.08 -2.21 3.43
CA VAL A 147 22.06 -1.42 4.68
C VAL A 147 20.89 -0.44 4.68
N PRO A 148 20.35 -0.05 5.84
CA PRO A 148 19.21 0.88 5.92
C PRO A 148 19.55 2.27 5.39
N LEU A 149 18.55 2.93 4.77
CA LEU A 149 18.68 4.27 4.19
C LEU A 149 18.81 5.38 5.24
N GLY A 150 18.03 5.28 6.33
CA GLY A 150 17.90 6.34 7.35
C GLY A 150 16.44 6.60 7.69
N PRO A 151 16.10 7.77 8.29
CA PRO A 151 14.73 8.11 8.66
C PRO A 151 13.75 8.11 7.48
N VAL A 152 12.58 7.49 7.66
CA VAL A 152 11.53 7.34 6.66
C VAL A 152 10.31 8.14 7.07
N ALA A 153 9.79 8.98 6.16
CA ALA A 153 8.46 9.58 6.31
C ALA A 153 7.39 8.62 5.79
N VAL A 154 6.40 8.30 6.62
CA VAL A 154 5.30 7.39 6.28
C VAL A 154 3.98 8.15 6.28
N PHE A 155 3.20 8.01 5.21
CA PHE A 155 1.89 8.63 5.06
C PHE A 155 0.81 7.54 5.06
N GLY A 156 0.03 7.48 6.14
CA GLY A 156 -1.02 6.48 6.29
C GLY A 156 -2.19 6.67 5.33
N ALA A 157 -2.75 5.56 4.85
CA ALA A 157 -3.94 5.53 4.01
C ALA A 157 -5.21 5.70 4.84
N GLY A 158 -6.27 6.26 4.21
CA GLY A 158 -7.55 6.47 4.87
C GLY A 158 -8.42 5.22 4.95
N ASN A 159 -8.42 4.42 3.91
CA ASN A 159 -9.32 3.28 3.70
C ASN A 159 -8.89 1.98 4.41
N PHE A 160 -7.67 1.95 4.97
CA PHE A 160 -7.14 0.86 5.78
C PHE A 160 -6.50 1.45 7.05
N PRO A 161 -7.30 1.79 8.07
CA PRO A 161 -6.86 2.55 9.24
C PRO A 161 -5.84 1.81 10.11
N LEU A 162 -5.65 0.51 9.92
CA LEU A 162 -4.71 -0.34 10.66
C LEU A 162 -3.60 -0.87 9.76
N ALA A 163 -3.95 -1.57 8.67
CA ALA A 163 -2.99 -2.32 7.86
C ALA A 163 -2.09 -1.45 6.96
N PHE A 164 -2.54 -0.25 6.58
CA PHE A 164 -1.79 0.72 5.76
C PHE A 164 -1.71 2.10 6.44
N SER A 165 -1.74 2.12 7.77
CA SER A 165 -1.63 3.33 8.58
C SER A 165 -0.44 3.24 9.54
N VAL A 166 -0.56 3.78 10.76
CA VAL A 166 0.54 4.02 11.71
C VAL A 166 1.40 2.79 12.01
N ALA A 167 0.79 1.62 12.25
CA ALA A 167 1.50 0.36 12.49
C ALA A 167 1.45 -0.57 11.27
N GLY A 168 1.07 -0.05 10.12
CA GLY A 168 0.88 -0.81 8.88
C GLY A 168 2.18 -1.19 8.18
N GLY A 169 2.02 -1.71 6.95
CA GLY A 169 3.11 -2.32 6.17
C GLY A 169 4.33 -1.42 5.96
N ASP A 170 4.12 -0.14 5.69
CA ASP A 170 5.22 0.80 5.45
C ASP A 170 6.05 1.05 6.70
N THR A 171 5.39 1.30 7.85
CA THR A 171 6.06 1.42 9.15
C THR A 171 6.78 0.13 9.55
N ALA A 172 6.08 -1.01 9.43
CA ALA A 172 6.63 -2.31 9.80
C ALA A 172 7.86 -2.68 8.97
N SER A 173 7.81 -2.46 7.64
CA SER A 173 8.94 -2.76 6.75
C SER A 173 10.12 -1.78 6.93
N ALA A 174 9.86 -0.50 7.18
CA ALA A 174 10.92 0.48 7.49
C ALA A 174 11.62 0.15 8.83
N LEU A 175 10.85 -0.17 9.87
CA LEU A 175 11.42 -0.61 11.16
C LEU A 175 12.17 -1.94 11.01
N ALA A 176 11.67 -2.89 10.24
CA ALA A 176 12.36 -4.15 9.94
C ALA A 176 13.68 -3.93 9.22
N ALA A 177 13.75 -2.98 8.30
CA ALA A 177 14.98 -2.57 7.62
C ALA A 177 16.02 -1.96 8.58
N GLY A 178 15.59 -1.39 9.71
CA GLY A 178 16.44 -0.65 10.65
C GLY A 178 16.36 0.86 10.46
N CYS A 179 15.30 1.35 9.85
CA CYS A 179 15.03 2.76 9.62
C CYS A 179 14.07 3.31 10.68
N PRO A 180 14.38 4.41 11.37
CA PRO A 180 13.41 5.16 12.14
C PRO A 180 12.29 5.72 11.26
N VAL A 181 11.09 5.89 11.83
CA VAL A 181 9.93 6.38 11.08
C VAL A 181 9.31 7.63 11.72
N VAL A 182 8.90 8.56 10.87
CA VAL A 182 8.02 9.68 11.22
C VAL A 182 6.73 9.51 10.44
N VAL A 183 5.67 9.14 11.13
CA VAL A 183 4.38 8.87 10.51
C VAL A 183 3.52 10.13 10.52
N LYS A 184 3.02 10.55 9.36
CA LYS A 184 1.91 11.49 9.28
C LYS A 184 0.61 10.70 9.26
N GLY A 185 -0.14 10.73 10.37
CA GLY A 185 -1.43 10.06 10.48
C GLY A 185 -2.47 10.60 9.50
N HIS A 186 -3.41 9.74 9.10
CA HIS A 186 -4.49 10.15 8.21
C HIS A 186 -5.55 10.96 8.98
N PRO A 187 -6.00 12.13 8.46
CA PRO A 187 -6.90 13.01 9.22
C PRO A 187 -8.33 12.49 9.37
N ALA A 188 -8.73 11.47 8.63
CA ALA A 188 -10.06 10.87 8.75
C ALA A 188 -10.19 9.96 9.99
N HIS A 189 -9.08 9.40 10.49
CA HIS A 189 -9.09 8.50 11.65
C HIS A 189 -7.94 8.79 12.63
N PRO A 190 -7.83 10.03 13.16
CA PRO A 190 -6.70 10.44 13.97
C PRO A 190 -6.66 9.75 15.33
N GLY A 191 -7.82 9.37 15.91
CA GLY A 191 -7.86 8.62 17.17
C GLY A 191 -7.35 7.20 17.01
N THR A 192 -7.71 6.53 15.92
CA THR A 192 -7.15 5.23 15.56
C THR A 192 -5.62 5.32 15.38
N CYS A 193 -5.14 6.38 14.71
CA CYS A 193 -3.71 6.65 14.56
C CYS A 193 -3.03 6.81 15.92
N GLU A 194 -3.60 7.58 16.84
CA GLU A 194 -3.02 7.81 18.18
C GLU A 194 -2.96 6.53 19.00
N LEU A 195 -4.03 5.71 19.02
CA LEU A 195 -4.04 4.43 19.73
C LEU A 195 -2.97 3.47 19.21
N ALA A 196 -2.86 3.35 17.88
CA ALA A 196 -1.80 2.54 17.27
C ALA A 196 -0.39 3.09 17.59
N GLY A 197 -0.22 4.41 17.60
CA GLY A 197 1.02 5.06 18.00
C GLY A 197 1.37 4.81 19.47
N GLN A 198 0.39 4.82 20.39
CA GLN A 198 0.59 4.47 21.80
C GLN A 198 1.06 3.02 21.96
N ALA A 199 0.52 2.08 21.17
CA ALA A 199 0.97 0.68 21.18
C ALA A 199 2.45 0.56 20.76
N ILE A 200 2.88 1.28 19.72
CA ILE A 200 4.30 1.32 19.30
C ILE A 200 5.18 1.91 20.42
N VAL A 201 4.76 2.99 21.08
CA VAL A 201 5.48 3.60 22.20
C VAL A 201 5.64 2.63 23.38
N ASN A 202 4.60 1.85 23.68
CA ASN A 202 4.69 0.82 24.73
C ASN A 202 5.71 -0.25 24.38
N ALA A 203 5.72 -0.73 23.12
CA ALA A 203 6.72 -1.69 22.64
C ALA A 203 8.15 -1.12 22.69
N ILE A 204 8.35 0.17 22.33
CA ILE A 204 9.64 0.86 22.46
C ILE A 204 10.14 0.84 23.91
N ARG A 205 9.28 1.22 24.85
CA ARG A 205 9.62 1.26 26.29
C ARG A 205 9.95 -0.13 26.84
N LYS A 206 9.13 -1.13 26.50
CA LYS A 206 9.31 -2.53 26.92
C LYS A 206 10.65 -3.11 26.46
N ASN A 207 11.09 -2.77 25.25
CA ASN A 207 12.31 -3.29 24.64
C ASN A 207 13.54 -2.39 24.84
N HIS A 208 13.42 -1.28 25.56
CA HIS A 208 14.49 -0.28 25.75
C HIS A 208 15.09 0.22 24.43
N ILE A 209 14.25 0.36 23.41
CA ILE A 209 14.62 0.88 22.08
C ILE A 209 14.74 2.41 22.14
N PRO A 210 15.67 3.03 21.38
CA PRO A 210 15.77 4.48 21.34
C PRO A 210 14.44 5.14 20.99
N PRO A 211 13.93 6.09 21.79
CA PRO A 211 12.57 6.61 21.63
C PRO A 211 12.35 7.38 20.32
N GLY A 212 13.42 7.94 19.73
CA GLY A 212 13.34 8.69 18.48
C GLY A 212 13.11 7.83 17.24
N ILE A 213 13.09 6.50 17.34
CA ILE A 213 12.82 5.65 16.16
C ILE A 213 11.39 5.76 15.67
N PHE A 214 10.47 6.32 16.46
CA PHE A 214 9.08 6.49 16.07
C PHE A 214 8.54 7.85 16.54
N SER A 215 7.86 8.52 15.61
CA SER A 215 7.05 9.70 15.88
C SER A 215 5.76 9.65 15.06
N LEU A 216 4.66 10.19 15.63
CA LEU A 216 3.37 10.34 14.96
C LEU A 216 2.97 11.81 14.97
N LEU A 217 2.70 12.35 13.79
CA LEU A 217 2.27 13.72 13.56
C LEU A 217 0.83 13.74 13.04
N HIS A 218 -0.04 14.53 13.66
CA HIS A 218 -1.40 14.79 13.22
C HIS A 218 -1.45 16.08 12.41
N ALA A 219 -1.97 16.04 11.19
CA ALA A 219 -2.20 17.22 10.36
C ALA A 219 -3.25 16.96 9.29
N GLN A 220 -4.11 17.95 8.99
CA GLN A 220 -5.10 17.89 7.90
C GLN A 220 -4.51 18.39 6.58
N GLY A 221 -3.76 19.47 6.63
CA GLY A 221 -3.26 20.16 5.44
C GLY A 221 -2.13 19.45 4.72
N ARG A 222 -1.80 19.95 3.53
CA ARG A 222 -0.68 19.45 2.70
C ARG A 222 0.67 19.97 3.18
N ASP A 223 0.69 21.12 3.88
CA ASP A 223 1.91 21.84 4.28
C ASP A 223 2.80 21.00 5.21
N ALA A 224 2.20 20.33 6.20
CA ALA A 224 2.95 19.45 7.10
C ALA A 224 3.56 18.25 6.35
N GLY A 225 2.83 17.71 5.37
CA GLY A 225 3.35 16.65 4.50
C GLY A 225 4.51 17.12 3.64
N ALA A 226 4.38 18.29 3.03
CA ALA A 226 5.44 18.90 2.23
C ALA A 226 6.69 19.22 3.08
N ALA A 227 6.50 19.82 4.25
CA ALA A 227 7.59 20.12 5.18
C ALA A 227 8.32 18.84 5.64
N LEU A 228 7.58 17.74 5.88
CA LEU A 228 8.19 16.46 6.26
C LEU A 228 9.01 15.87 5.11
N VAL A 229 8.50 15.84 3.88
CA VAL A 229 9.22 15.30 2.71
C VAL A 229 10.45 16.12 2.37
N THR A 230 10.37 17.44 2.51
CA THR A 230 11.50 18.35 2.21
C THR A 230 12.51 18.47 3.35
N HIS A 231 12.24 17.89 4.52
CA HIS A 231 13.12 17.96 5.67
C HIS A 231 14.46 17.24 5.39
N PRO A 232 15.63 17.86 5.64
CA PRO A 232 16.96 17.33 5.27
C PRO A 232 17.29 15.97 5.92
N GLU A 233 16.76 15.69 7.11
CA GLU A 233 17.02 14.43 7.82
C GLU A 233 16.21 13.24 7.28
N ILE A 234 15.15 13.46 6.50
CA ILE A 234 14.37 12.37 5.89
C ILE A 234 15.11 11.80 4.68
N ARG A 235 15.21 10.48 4.60
CA ARG A 235 15.98 9.72 3.60
C ARG A 235 15.12 8.90 2.63
N ALA A 236 13.88 8.67 2.94
CA ALA A 236 12.91 8.03 2.05
C ALA A 236 11.47 8.41 2.46
N VAL A 237 10.55 8.24 1.53
CA VAL A 237 9.12 8.44 1.77
C VAL A 237 8.37 7.18 1.36
N ALA A 238 7.40 6.76 2.17
CA ALA A 238 6.39 5.76 1.83
C ALA A 238 5.00 6.40 1.89
N PHE A 239 4.22 6.17 0.87
CA PHE A 239 2.88 6.75 0.72
C PHE A 239 1.93 5.73 0.10
N THR A 240 0.71 5.66 0.63
CA THR A 240 -0.41 4.96 0.00
C THR A 240 -1.60 5.91 -0.08
N GLY A 241 -2.12 6.14 -1.30
CA GLY A 241 -3.24 7.05 -1.49
C GLY A 241 -3.48 7.43 -2.96
N SER A 242 -4.04 8.63 -3.20
CA SER A 242 -4.39 9.07 -4.55
C SER A 242 -3.18 9.33 -5.44
N LEU A 243 -3.36 9.17 -6.76
CA LEU A 243 -2.35 9.52 -7.77
C LEU A 243 -1.83 10.96 -7.61
N SER A 244 -2.73 11.91 -7.40
CA SER A 244 -2.35 13.33 -7.24
C SER A 244 -1.51 13.57 -5.98
N GLY A 245 -1.83 12.87 -4.88
CA GLY A 245 -1.07 12.95 -3.63
C GLY A 245 0.31 12.32 -3.76
N GLY A 246 0.38 11.09 -4.28
CA GLY A 246 1.65 10.39 -4.47
C GLY A 246 2.58 11.11 -5.44
N ARG A 247 2.03 11.62 -6.54
CA ARG A 247 2.80 12.41 -7.53
C ARG A 247 3.35 13.70 -6.91
N ALA A 248 2.56 14.43 -6.13
CA ALA A 248 3.01 15.65 -5.47
C ALA A 248 4.17 15.38 -4.49
N LEU A 249 4.10 14.29 -3.71
CA LEU A 249 5.19 13.91 -2.80
C LEU A 249 6.44 13.44 -3.55
N PHE A 250 6.24 12.72 -4.67
CA PHE A 250 7.34 12.29 -5.55
C PHE A 250 8.08 13.51 -6.12
N ASP A 251 7.35 14.47 -6.67
CA ASP A 251 7.95 15.69 -7.22
C ASP A 251 8.70 16.50 -6.15
N LEU A 252 8.16 16.60 -4.92
CA LEU A 252 8.86 17.21 -3.78
C LEU A 252 10.14 16.46 -3.41
N GLY A 253 10.10 15.14 -3.32
CA GLY A 253 11.27 14.31 -3.02
C GLY A 253 12.38 14.44 -4.06
N CYS A 254 12.01 14.50 -5.35
CA CYS A 254 12.93 14.68 -6.47
C CYS A 254 13.51 16.10 -6.56
N SER A 255 12.76 17.13 -6.14
CA SER A 255 13.18 18.55 -6.21
C SER A 255 14.12 18.99 -5.11
N ARG A 256 14.40 18.15 -4.12
CA ARG A 256 15.37 18.45 -3.03
C ARG A 256 16.78 18.62 -3.58
N SER A 257 17.62 19.37 -2.87
CA SER A 257 19.07 19.45 -3.16
C SER A 257 19.76 18.08 -3.11
N GLU A 258 19.31 17.20 -2.19
CA GLU A 258 19.62 15.77 -2.15
C GLU A 258 18.31 15.00 -2.41
N PRO A 259 18.04 14.57 -3.66
CA PRO A 259 16.84 13.80 -3.97
C PRO A 259 16.75 12.51 -3.16
N ILE A 260 15.54 12.16 -2.74
CA ILE A 260 15.27 10.93 -1.99
C ILE A 260 14.25 10.05 -2.71
N PRO A 261 14.31 8.73 -2.53
CA PRO A 261 13.30 7.83 -3.06
C PRO A 261 11.94 8.09 -2.39
N VAL A 262 10.90 8.10 -3.22
CA VAL A 262 9.50 8.18 -2.80
C VAL A 262 8.78 6.96 -3.34
N PHE A 263 8.43 6.04 -2.45
CA PHE A 263 7.69 4.82 -2.74
C PHE A 263 6.21 5.08 -2.52
N ALA A 264 5.54 5.53 -3.58
CA ALA A 264 4.11 5.79 -3.54
C ALA A 264 3.36 4.67 -4.25
N GLU A 265 2.40 4.06 -3.56
CA GLU A 265 1.33 3.26 -4.13
C GLU A 265 0.12 4.18 -4.35
N MET A 266 -0.36 4.21 -5.60
CA MET A 266 -1.36 5.17 -6.06
C MET A 266 -2.57 4.46 -6.64
N GLY A 267 -3.40 5.17 -7.41
CA GLY A 267 -4.63 4.65 -7.98
C GLY A 267 -4.44 3.58 -9.07
N SER A 268 -5.44 2.70 -9.19
CA SER A 268 -5.53 1.66 -10.22
C SER A 268 -6.98 1.37 -10.55
N VAL A 269 -7.29 1.08 -11.82
CA VAL A 269 -8.63 0.65 -12.24
C VAL A 269 -8.82 -0.86 -12.19
N ASN A 270 -7.74 -1.61 -12.00
CA ASN A 270 -7.76 -3.08 -11.82
C ASN A 270 -8.61 -3.80 -12.86
N PRO A 271 -8.25 -3.77 -14.14
CA PRO A 271 -9.08 -4.25 -15.23
C PRO A 271 -9.39 -5.75 -15.09
N VAL A 272 -10.63 -6.10 -15.36
CA VAL A 272 -11.13 -7.47 -15.37
C VAL A 272 -11.55 -7.84 -16.78
N PHE A 273 -10.82 -8.74 -17.42
CA PHE A 273 -11.13 -9.27 -18.76
C PHE A 273 -12.00 -10.51 -18.61
N VAL A 274 -13.20 -10.47 -19.19
CA VAL A 274 -14.13 -11.61 -19.16
C VAL A 274 -14.26 -12.19 -20.56
N LEU A 275 -13.72 -13.42 -20.75
CA LEU A 275 -13.59 -14.05 -22.06
C LEU A 275 -14.88 -14.76 -22.49
N PRO A 276 -15.10 -14.96 -23.81
CA PRO A 276 -16.41 -15.33 -24.35
C PRO A 276 -17.00 -16.66 -23.84
N LYS A 277 -16.18 -17.72 -23.70
CA LYS A 277 -16.71 -19.04 -23.29
C LYS A 277 -17.10 -19.05 -21.82
N ILE A 278 -16.31 -18.45 -20.94
CA ILE A 278 -16.65 -18.37 -19.51
C ILE A 278 -17.92 -17.54 -19.28
N LEU A 279 -18.16 -16.51 -20.10
CA LEU A 279 -19.42 -15.75 -20.07
C LEU A 279 -20.62 -16.64 -20.39
N ALA A 280 -20.52 -17.46 -21.43
CA ALA A 280 -21.59 -18.39 -21.80
C ALA A 280 -21.82 -19.48 -20.74
N ASP A 281 -20.73 -19.97 -20.11
CA ASP A 281 -20.82 -21.07 -19.15
C ASP A 281 -21.25 -20.62 -17.76
N ARG A 282 -20.81 -19.42 -17.29
CA ARG A 282 -20.91 -19.00 -15.90
C ARG A 282 -21.21 -17.50 -15.71
N GLY A 283 -21.76 -16.84 -16.72
CA GLY A 283 -22.04 -15.39 -16.67
C GLY A 283 -22.75 -14.92 -15.38
N PRO A 284 -23.87 -15.52 -14.96
CA PRO A 284 -24.59 -15.09 -13.75
C PRO A 284 -23.75 -15.19 -12.46
N SER A 285 -23.03 -16.30 -12.25
CA SER A 285 -22.18 -16.46 -11.05
C SER A 285 -20.95 -15.53 -11.06
N LEU A 286 -20.43 -15.19 -12.24
CA LEU A 286 -19.38 -14.18 -12.37
C LEU A 286 -19.90 -12.78 -12.05
N ALA A 287 -21.14 -12.47 -12.46
CA ALA A 287 -21.76 -11.19 -12.16
C ALA A 287 -21.94 -11.00 -10.64
N GLU A 288 -22.39 -12.04 -9.93
CA GLU A 288 -22.52 -12.04 -8.48
C GLU A 288 -21.17 -11.75 -7.78
N GLY A 289 -20.15 -12.56 -8.08
CA GLY A 289 -18.82 -12.38 -7.48
C GLY A 289 -18.16 -11.03 -7.84
N LEU A 290 -18.44 -10.52 -9.04
CA LEU A 290 -17.91 -9.22 -9.45
C LEU A 290 -18.59 -8.07 -8.69
N VAL A 291 -19.91 -8.14 -8.48
CA VAL A 291 -20.65 -7.17 -7.66
C VAL A 291 -20.13 -7.18 -6.22
N GLU A 292 -19.90 -8.36 -5.63
CA GLU A 292 -19.28 -8.46 -4.31
C GLU A 292 -17.92 -7.76 -4.27
N SER A 293 -17.07 -8.00 -5.28
CA SER A 293 -15.74 -7.39 -5.38
C SER A 293 -15.81 -5.85 -5.55
N ILE A 294 -16.73 -5.33 -6.37
CA ILE A 294 -16.94 -3.90 -6.61
C ILE A 294 -17.47 -3.20 -5.35
N THR A 295 -18.35 -3.83 -4.60
CA THR A 295 -19.05 -3.21 -3.47
C THR A 295 -18.38 -3.45 -2.13
N LEU A 296 -17.38 -4.33 -2.05
CA LEU A 296 -16.65 -4.59 -0.81
C LEU A 296 -16.03 -3.29 -0.25
N GLY A 297 -16.35 -2.99 1.02
CA GLY A 297 -15.90 -1.75 1.67
C GLY A 297 -16.31 -0.47 0.92
N VAL A 298 -17.49 -0.51 0.31
CA VAL A 298 -18.03 0.59 -0.52
C VAL A 298 -17.12 0.93 -1.70
N GLY A 299 -16.47 -0.09 -2.28
CA GLY A 299 -15.51 0.07 -3.39
C GLY A 299 -14.23 0.85 -3.05
N GLN A 300 -13.99 1.14 -1.77
CA GLN A 300 -12.82 1.91 -1.31
C GLN A 300 -11.59 1.03 -1.10
N PHE A 301 -11.24 0.24 -2.12
CA PHE A 301 -10.02 -0.58 -2.16
C PHE A 301 -9.13 -0.16 -3.33
N CYS A 302 -7.83 -0.10 -3.11
CA CYS A 302 -6.85 0.14 -4.17
C CYS A 302 -6.92 -0.93 -5.28
N THR A 303 -7.46 -2.11 -4.98
CA THR A 303 -7.67 -3.22 -5.92
C THR A 303 -9.14 -3.44 -6.29
N SER A 304 -10.04 -2.46 -6.08
CA SER A 304 -11.43 -2.57 -6.55
C SER A 304 -11.48 -2.62 -8.09
N PRO A 305 -12.24 -3.57 -8.70
CA PRO A 305 -12.35 -3.64 -10.15
C PRO A 305 -13.19 -2.49 -10.70
N GLY A 306 -12.54 -1.49 -11.32
CA GLY A 306 -13.19 -0.32 -11.92
C GLY A 306 -13.45 -0.45 -13.41
N LEU A 307 -12.80 -1.41 -14.10
CA LEU A 307 -12.93 -1.60 -15.54
C LEU A 307 -13.20 -3.08 -15.87
N ILE A 308 -14.23 -3.36 -16.64
CA ILE A 308 -14.60 -4.71 -17.10
C ILE A 308 -14.53 -4.71 -18.63
N VAL A 309 -13.73 -5.58 -19.23
CA VAL A 309 -13.53 -5.63 -20.68
C VAL A 309 -14.04 -6.97 -21.20
N ALA A 310 -14.97 -6.94 -22.15
CA ALA A 310 -15.55 -8.15 -22.73
C ALA A 310 -15.91 -7.97 -24.21
N ILE A 311 -16.02 -9.08 -24.93
CA ILE A 311 -16.39 -9.08 -26.35
C ILE A 311 -17.91 -9.18 -26.49
N ARG A 312 -18.50 -8.40 -27.39
CA ARG A 312 -19.92 -8.36 -27.70
C ARG A 312 -20.46 -9.75 -28.04
N SER A 313 -21.53 -10.15 -27.32
CA SER A 313 -22.23 -11.41 -27.54
C SER A 313 -23.56 -11.43 -26.79
N ALA A 314 -24.46 -12.32 -27.14
CA ALA A 314 -25.70 -12.52 -26.36
C ALA A 314 -25.44 -12.95 -24.91
N ALA A 315 -24.34 -13.67 -24.65
CA ALA A 315 -23.92 -14.01 -23.29
C ALA A 315 -23.44 -12.77 -22.48
N LEU A 316 -22.81 -11.80 -23.15
CA LEU A 316 -22.48 -10.52 -22.52
C LEU A 316 -23.74 -9.74 -22.13
N ASP A 317 -24.75 -9.70 -22.98
CA ASP A 317 -26.00 -9.00 -22.68
C ASP A 317 -26.68 -9.60 -21.44
N GLN A 318 -26.74 -10.93 -21.33
CA GLN A 318 -27.25 -11.64 -20.15
C GLN A 318 -26.41 -11.37 -18.88
N PHE A 319 -25.09 -11.34 -19.03
CA PHE A 319 -24.17 -11.00 -17.93
C PHE A 319 -24.40 -9.57 -17.46
N LEU A 320 -24.59 -8.59 -18.35
CA LEU A 320 -24.86 -7.20 -18.00
C LEU A 320 -26.19 -7.04 -17.25
N GLU A 321 -27.23 -7.74 -17.65
CA GLU A 321 -28.51 -7.74 -16.93
C GLU A 321 -28.36 -8.34 -15.52
N SER A 322 -27.62 -9.45 -15.39
CA SER A 322 -27.33 -10.04 -14.08
C SER A 322 -26.48 -9.10 -13.21
N LEU A 323 -25.46 -8.46 -13.79
CA LEU A 323 -24.59 -7.51 -13.09
C LEU A 323 -25.38 -6.31 -12.56
N LYS A 324 -26.26 -5.75 -13.42
CA LYS A 324 -27.15 -4.66 -13.08
C LYS A 324 -28.12 -5.04 -11.95
N SER A 325 -28.83 -6.16 -12.10
CA SER A 325 -29.80 -6.62 -11.09
C SER A 325 -29.14 -6.82 -9.72
N ASN A 326 -28.01 -7.55 -9.68
CA ASN A 326 -27.29 -7.80 -8.44
C ASN A 326 -26.76 -6.51 -7.80
N LEU A 327 -26.40 -5.51 -8.62
CA LEU A 327 -25.90 -4.22 -8.12
C LEU A 327 -27.04 -3.37 -7.53
N GLU A 328 -28.22 -3.37 -8.17
CA GLU A 328 -29.40 -2.65 -7.72
C GLU A 328 -29.99 -3.20 -6.41
N GLU A 329 -29.74 -4.48 -6.11
CA GLU A 329 -30.11 -5.10 -4.83
C GLU A 329 -29.22 -4.69 -3.65
N ARG A 330 -28.02 -4.11 -3.92
CA ARG A 330 -27.12 -3.71 -2.86
C ARG A 330 -27.65 -2.50 -2.10
N ALA A 331 -27.59 -2.57 -0.79
CA ALA A 331 -27.91 -1.43 0.08
C ALA A 331 -26.87 -0.31 -0.12
N PRO A 332 -27.25 0.96 0.11
CA PRO A 332 -26.29 2.06 0.19
C PRO A 332 -25.19 1.76 1.21
N GLY A 333 -23.97 2.18 0.90
CA GLY A 333 -22.83 2.07 1.81
C GLY A 333 -22.30 3.44 2.22
N VAL A 334 -21.69 3.55 3.39
CA VAL A 334 -21.14 4.80 3.91
C VAL A 334 -19.68 4.92 3.51
N MET A 335 -19.33 5.99 2.79
CA MET A 335 -17.95 6.32 2.44
C MET A 335 -17.21 6.92 3.65
N LEU A 336 -15.89 6.77 3.65
CA LEU A 336 -14.99 7.14 4.74
C LEU A 336 -15.12 8.61 5.17
N HIS A 337 -15.33 9.54 4.25
CA HIS A 337 -15.57 10.94 4.52
C HIS A 337 -16.17 11.67 3.30
N GLU A 338 -16.74 12.84 3.55
CA GLU A 338 -17.44 13.65 2.55
C GLU A 338 -16.57 14.01 1.33
N GLY A 339 -15.27 14.23 1.52
CA GLY A 339 -14.35 14.53 0.42
C GLY A 339 -14.22 13.38 -0.58
N ILE A 340 -14.18 12.12 -0.11
CA ILE A 340 -14.16 10.93 -1.00
C ILE A 340 -15.52 10.82 -1.72
N LYS A 341 -16.64 10.96 -0.99
CA LYS A 341 -17.99 10.97 -1.59
C LYS A 341 -18.10 12.00 -2.69
N LYS A 342 -17.68 13.23 -2.42
CA LYS A 342 -17.71 14.32 -3.40
C LYS A 342 -16.88 13.97 -4.65
N ASN A 343 -15.64 13.51 -4.46
CA ASN A 343 -14.77 13.16 -5.58
C ASN A 343 -15.36 12.00 -6.43
N PHE A 344 -15.97 11.01 -5.77
CA PHE A 344 -16.66 9.91 -6.45
C PHE A 344 -17.84 10.43 -7.30
N LEU A 345 -18.69 11.26 -6.74
CA LEU A 345 -19.85 11.83 -7.44
C LEU A 345 -19.43 12.76 -8.59
N ASP A 346 -18.43 13.60 -8.37
CA ASP A 346 -17.90 14.49 -9.41
C ASP A 346 -17.30 13.67 -10.56
N GLY A 347 -16.54 12.61 -10.26
CA GLY A 347 -16.00 11.70 -11.27
C GLY A 347 -17.09 10.94 -12.03
N LEU A 348 -18.07 10.38 -11.33
CA LEU A 348 -19.22 9.70 -11.94
C LEU A 348 -20.00 10.63 -12.88
N ASN A 349 -20.28 11.85 -12.43
CA ASN A 349 -20.94 12.87 -13.24
C ASN A 349 -20.09 13.31 -14.45
N GLY A 350 -18.77 13.35 -14.29
CA GLY A 350 -17.84 13.64 -15.38
C GLY A 350 -17.91 12.58 -16.47
N LEU A 351 -17.84 11.30 -16.08
CA LEU A 351 -17.91 10.16 -17.01
C LEU A 351 -19.23 10.13 -17.79
N GLN A 352 -20.36 10.41 -17.12
CA GLN A 352 -21.69 10.41 -17.75
C GLN A 352 -21.89 11.54 -18.80
N LYS A 353 -21.02 12.54 -18.82
CA LYS A 353 -21.05 13.63 -19.82
C LYS A 353 -20.25 13.29 -21.07
N ILE A 354 -19.50 12.21 -21.08
CA ILE A 354 -18.72 11.76 -22.24
C ILE A 354 -19.68 11.08 -23.21
N ASP A 355 -19.70 11.53 -24.45
CA ASP A 355 -20.48 10.90 -25.51
C ASP A 355 -20.03 9.44 -25.70
N GLY A 356 -21.00 8.50 -25.77
CA GLY A 356 -20.69 7.08 -25.83
C GLY A 356 -20.55 6.38 -24.48
N VAL A 357 -20.63 7.12 -23.35
CA VAL A 357 -20.74 6.54 -22.00
C VAL A 357 -22.20 6.59 -21.53
N SER A 358 -22.73 5.45 -21.14
CA SER A 358 -24.11 5.32 -20.63
C SER A 358 -24.14 4.68 -19.25
N ARG A 359 -25.10 5.08 -18.42
CA ARG A 359 -25.36 4.46 -17.12
C ARG A 359 -26.36 3.31 -17.31
N LEU A 360 -26.06 2.15 -16.73
CA LEU A 360 -26.90 0.96 -16.84
C LEU A 360 -27.84 0.78 -15.64
N ASP A 361 -27.39 1.14 -14.42
CA ASP A 361 -28.18 1.03 -13.19
C ASP A 361 -29.17 2.18 -13.02
N SER A 362 -30.17 1.95 -12.17
CA SER A 362 -31.13 3.01 -11.77
C SER A 362 -30.51 3.92 -10.73
N SER A 363 -30.49 5.24 -10.99
CA SER A 363 -30.00 6.20 -10.01
C SER A 363 -30.98 6.33 -8.84
N ARG A 364 -30.52 6.09 -7.60
CA ARG A 364 -31.24 6.44 -6.38
C ARG A 364 -30.79 7.84 -5.95
N THR A 365 -31.74 8.70 -5.63
CA THR A 365 -31.47 10.15 -5.46
C THR A 365 -31.44 10.64 -4.02
N GLN A 366 -31.91 9.85 -3.04
CA GLN A 366 -31.99 10.30 -1.66
C GLN A 366 -31.07 9.49 -0.76
N LEU A 367 -29.94 10.11 -0.36
CA LEU A 367 -28.89 9.51 0.45
C LEU A 367 -28.47 10.50 1.53
N ASP A 368 -28.34 10.02 2.77
CA ASP A 368 -27.94 10.83 3.91
C ASP A 368 -26.41 10.79 4.15
N GLY A 369 -25.86 11.86 4.72
CA GLY A 369 -24.46 11.93 5.12
C GLY A 369 -23.48 11.47 4.04
N CYS A 370 -22.61 10.52 4.37
CA CYS A 370 -21.63 9.94 3.45
C CYS A 370 -22.13 8.68 2.71
N GLU A 371 -23.44 8.39 2.70
CA GLU A 371 -23.99 7.27 1.95
C GLU A 371 -23.82 7.44 0.43
N ILE A 372 -23.62 6.30 -0.24
CA ILE A 372 -23.53 6.18 -1.69
C ILE A 372 -24.13 4.85 -2.16
N VAL A 373 -24.70 4.84 -3.35
CA VAL A 373 -25.11 3.62 -4.04
C VAL A 373 -24.09 3.22 -5.09
N PRO A 374 -23.94 1.91 -5.39
CA PRO A 374 -23.10 1.45 -6.48
C PRO A 374 -23.56 2.00 -7.84
N ALA A 375 -22.63 2.10 -8.79
CA ALA A 375 -22.90 2.56 -10.15
C ALA A 375 -22.28 1.64 -11.21
N LEU A 376 -23.01 1.40 -12.29
CA LEU A 376 -22.55 0.63 -13.44
C LEU A 376 -22.65 1.49 -14.71
N LEU A 377 -21.53 1.69 -15.36
CA LEU A 377 -21.43 2.40 -16.64
C LEU A 377 -21.09 1.42 -17.76
N ARG A 378 -21.40 1.83 -18.99
CA ARG A 378 -21.03 1.10 -20.21
C ARG A 378 -20.50 2.07 -21.26
N THR A 379 -19.50 1.61 -21.98
CA THR A 379 -18.95 2.27 -23.17
C THR A 379 -18.49 1.21 -24.18
N ASP A 380 -18.05 1.61 -25.34
CA ASP A 380 -17.36 0.75 -26.31
C ASP A 380 -15.84 1.00 -26.34
N ALA A 381 -15.12 0.12 -27.02
CA ALA A 381 -13.67 0.19 -27.09
C ALA A 381 -13.18 1.45 -27.82
N LEU A 382 -13.87 1.90 -28.87
CA LEU A 382 -13.47 3.08 -29.64
C LEU A 382 -13.55 4.34 -28.77
N THR A 383 -14.66 4.51 -28.06
CA THR A 383 -14.86 5.63 -27.12
C THR A 383 -13.77 5.66 -26.05
N LEU A 384 -13.42 4.51 -25.47
CA LEU A 384 -12.33 4.43 -24.49
C LEU A 384 -10.97 4.80 -25.11
N LEU A 385 -10.69 4.36 -26.33
CA LEU A 385 -9.42 4.63 -27.00
C LEU A 385 -9.28 6.11 -27.40
N ASP A 386 -10.39 6.75 -27.76
CA ASP A 386 -10.45 8.18 -28.07
C ASP A 386 -10.45 9.08 -26.82
N THR A 387 -10.91 8.53 -25.67
CA THR A 387 -11.01 9.24 -24.39
C THR A 387 -10.41 8.39 -23.25
N PRO A 388 -9.07 8.30 -23.15
CA PRO A 388 -8.39 7.44 -22.18
C PRO A 388 -8.72 7.74 -20.72
N GLU A 389 -9.25 8.93 -20.41
CA GLU A 389 -9.70 9.35 -19.08
C GLU A 389 -10.81 8.47 -18.53
N ILE A 390 -11.56 7.75 -19.38
CA ILE A 390 -12.56 6.75 -18.99
C ILE A 390 -11.93 5.62 -18.16
N ALA A 391 -10.66 5.27 -18.45
CA ALA A 391 -9.90 4.31 -17.66
C ALA A 391 -9.22 4.94 -16.42
N GLY A 392 -9.65 6.13 -15.97
CA GLY A 392 -9.23 6.73 -14.71
C GLY A 392 -9.88 6.06 -13.51
N GLU A 393 -9.17 6.04 -12.36
CA GLU A 393 -9.73 5.48 -11.11
C GLU A 393 -10.92 6.31 -10.63
N LEU A 394 -12.06 5.64 -10.42
CA LEU A 394 -13.21 6.18 -9.71
C LEU A 394 -13.30 5.48 -8.33
N PHE A 395 -12.71 6.12 -7.30
CA PHE A 395 -12.55 5.50 -5.99
C PHE A 395 -13.89 5.43 -5.24
N GLY A 396 -14.54 4.28 -5.36
CA GLY A 396 -15.89 4.02 -4.83
C GLY A 396 -16.52 2.79 -5.52
N PRO A 397 -17.79 2.47 -5.21
CA PRO A 397 -18.44 1.26 -5.68
C PRO A 397 -18.98 1.43 -7.11
N ALA A 398 -18.08 1.57 -8.08
CA ALA A 398 -18.47 1.72 -9.49
C ALA A 398 -17.56 0.89 -10.41
N ALA A 399 -18.13 0.48 -11.54
CA ALA A 399 -17.37 -0.12 -12.63
C ALA A 399 -17.89 0.35 -13.99
N ILE A 400 -16.98 0.35 -14.98
CA ILE A 400 -17.28 0.68 -16.38
C ILE A 400 -17.08 -0.60 -17.20
N VAL A 401 -18.10 -0.99 -17.95
CA VAL A 401 -18.00 -2.10 -18.89
C VAL A 401 -17.62 -1.57 -20.27
N VAL A 402 -16.49 -2.03 -20.78
CA VAL A 402 -15.99 -1.74 -22.12
C VAL A 402 -16.34 -2.92 -23.03
N VAL A 403 -17.19 -2.66 -24.02
CA VAL A 403 -17.63 -3.65 -25.00
C VAL A 403 -16.75 -3.58 -26.23
N CYS A 404 -16.02 -4.64 -26.52
CA CYS A 404 -15.21 -4.81 -27.71
C CYS A 404 -15.99 -5.59 -28.78
N ASP A 405 -15.81 -5.28 -30.06
CA ASP A 405 -16.44 -6.01 -31.17
C ASP A 405 -15.64 -7.24 -31.60
N SER A 406 -14.35 -7.27 -31.26
CA SER A 406 -13.47 -8.37 -31.65
C SER A 406 -12.40 -8.67 -30.58
N ARG A 407 -11.72 -9.81 -30.76
CA ARG A 407 -10.54 -10.18 -29.98
C ARG A 407 -9.40 -9.17 -30.15
N ASP A 408 -9.18 -8.72 -31.37
CA ASP A 408 -8.07 -7.80 -31.66
C ASP A 408 -8.33 -6.44 -30.99
N GLU A 409 -9.55 -5.97 -30.99
CA GLU A 409 -9.95 -4.76 -30.28
C GLU A 409 -9.76 -4.88 -28.75
N LEU A 410 -10.13 -6.03 -28.15
CA LEU A 410 -9.86 -6.30 -26.74
C LEU A 410 -8.35 -6.23 -26.44
N LEU A 411 -7.48 -6.74 -27.33
CA LEU A 411 -6.03 -6.65 -27.16
C LEU A 411 -5.53 -5.21 -27.28
N VAL A 412 -6.10 -4.41 -28.19
CA VAL A 412 -5.79 -2.98 -28.32
C VAL A 412 -6.19 -2.22 -27.07
N VAL A 413 -7.39 -2.49 -26.53
CA VAL A 413 -7.82 -1.92 -25.23
C VAL A 413 -6.83 -2.30 -24.12
N ALA A 414 -6.42 -3.56 -24.03
CA ALA A 414 -5.46 -3.99 -23.01
C ALA A 414 -4.10 -3.26 -23.17
N GLU A 415 -3.63 -3.04 -24.41
CA GLU A 415 -2.36 -2.34 -24.68
C GLU A 415 -2.46 -0.84 -24.36
N SER A 416 -3.63 -0.20 -24.51
CA SER A 416 -3.84 1.23 -24.24
C SER A 416 -3.83 1.57 -22.74
N LEU A 417 -4.11 0.59 -21.87
CA LEU A 417 -4.17 0.82 -20.42
C LEU A 417 -2.82 1.30 -19.87
N ALA A 418 -2.87 2.23 -18.94
CA ALA A 418 -1.72 2.62 -18.13
C ALA A 418 -1.29 1.49 -17.16
N GLY A 419 -0.27 1.72 -16.33
CA GLY A 419 0.16 0.77 -15.31
C GLY A 419 -0.91 0.55 -14.23
N GLN A 420 -1.06 -0.70 -13.76
CA GLN A 420 -2.08 -1.16 -12.84
C GLN A 420 -1.47 -1.92 -11.66
N LEU A 421 -2.15 -1.92 -10.52
CA LEU A 421 -1.81 -2.82 -9.40
C LEU A 421 -2.15 -4.28 -9.76
N THR A 422 -3.33 -4.49 -10.34
CA THR A 422 -3.80 -5.83 -10.71
C THR A 422 -4.44 -5.85 -12.08
N ALA A 423 -4.42 -7.03 -12.71
CA ALA A 423 -5.30 -7.35 -13.84
C ALA A 423 -5.84 -8.77 -13.68
N SER A 424 -7.15 -8.94 -13.86
CA SER A 424 -7.82 -10.23 -13.76
C SER A 424 -8.30 -10.72 -15.12
N VAL A 425 -8.19 -12.02 -15.38
CA VAL A 425 -8.71 -12.65 -16.59
C VAL A 425 -9.59 -13.84 -16.19
N HIS A 426 -10.89 -13.76 -16.49
CA HIS A 426 -11.81 -14.87 -16.34
C HIS A 426 -11.96 -15.60 -17.67
N GLY A 427 -11.72 -16.91 -17.68
CA GLY A 427 -11.77 -17.73 -18.88
C GLY A 427 -11.76 -19.22 -18.61
N THR A 428 -12.36 -19.98 -19.51
CA THR A 428 -12.19 -21.43 -19.57
C THR A 428 -10.76 -21.79 -19.97
N LYS A 429 -10.36 -23.06 -19.82
CA LYS A 429 -9.03 -23.49 -20.30
C LYS A 429 -8.79 -23.18 -21.78
N GLU A 430 -9.86 -23.25 -22.58
CA GLU A 430 -9.81 -22.97 -24.01
C GLU A 430 -9.69 -21.45 -24.29
N ASP A 431 -10.47 -20.63 -23.56
CA ASP A 431 -10.33 -19.17 -23.62
C ASP A 431 -8.88 -18.75 -23.30
N LEU A 432 -8.34 -19.21 -22.19
CA LEU A 432 -6.99 -18.83 -21.72
C LEU A 432 -5.92 -19.20 -22.74
N ARG A 433 -6.03 -20.38 -23.40
CA ARG A 433 -5.14 -20.78 -24.49
C ARG A 433 -5.32 -19.87 -25.72
N GLY A 434 -6.57 -19.59 -26.07
CA GLY A 434 -6.91 -18.72 -27.19
C GLY A 434 -6.40 -17.29 -27.03
N PHE A 435 -6.41 -16.74 -25.82
CA PHE A 435 -6.04 -15.37 -25.50
C PHE A 435 -4.62 -15.25 -24.90
N HIS A 436 -3.68 -16.16 -25.19
CA HIS A 436 -2.32 -16.14 -24.63
C HIS A 436 -1.58 -14.80 -24.85
N LYS A 437 -1.83 -14.08 -25.95
CA LYS A 437 -1.26 -12.75 -26.20
C LYS A 437 -1.67 -11.72 -25.15
N LEU A 438 -2.89 -11.81 -24.62
CA LEU A 438 -3.38 -10.92 -23.56
C LEU A 438 -2.48 -10.98 -22.32
N PHE A 439 -2.05 -12.17 -21.90
CA PHE A 439 -1.16 -12.32 -20.75
C PHE A 439 0.18 -11.63 -20.97
N GLY A 440 0.76 -11.70 -22.17
CA GLY A 440 2.00 -10.99 -22.53
C GLY A 440 1.85 -9.47 -22.46
N ILE A 441 0.66 -8.94 -22.80
CA ILE A 441 0.34 -7.52 -22.64
C ILE A 441 0.22 -7.19 -21.14
N LEU A 442 -0.59 -7.93 -20.41
CA LEU A 442 -0.88 -7.65 -19.01
C LEU A 442 0.34 -7.75 -18.10
N GLN A 443 1.32 -8.63 -18.41
CA GLN A 443 2.60 -8.68 -17.69
C GLN A 443 3.38 -7.35 -17.74
N ARG A 444 3.18 -6.55 -18.79
CA ARG A 444 3.80 -5.22 -18.87
C ARG A 444 2.97 -4.12 -18.20
N LYS A 445 1.70 -4.41 -17.90
CA LYS A 445 0.71 -3.42 -17.43
C LYS A 445 0.37 -3.56 -15.95
N ALA A 446 0.54 -4.73 -15.34
CA ALA A 446 0.08 -4.95 -13.96
C ALA A 446 1.14 -5.64 -13.09
N GLY A 447 1.13 -5.30 -11.81
CA GLY A 447 2.00 -5.94 -10.81
C GLY A 447 1.54 -7.34 -10.42
N ARG A 448 0.22 -7.60 -10.43
CA ARG A 448 -0.36 -8.91 -10.08
C ARG A 448 -1.36 -9.36 -11.14
N LEU A 449 -1.15 -10.54 -11.72
CA LEU A 449 -2.06 -11.17 -12.65
C LEU A 449 -2.89 -12.25 -11.93
N ILE A 450 -4.20 -12.23 -12.18
CA ILE A 450 -5.15 -13.12 -11.51
C ILE A 450 -5.95 -13.86 -12.58
N VAL A 451 -6.09 -15.17 -12.43
CA VAL A 451 -6.93 -16.01 -13.31
C VAL A 451 -8.10 -16.56 -12.53
N ASN A 452 -9.32 -16.34 -13.03
CA ASN A 452 -10.58 -16.82 -12.46
C ASN A 452 -10.77 -16.44 -10.98
N GLY A 453 -10.23 -15.28 -10.58
CA GLY A 453 -10.39 -14.68 -9.25
C GLY A 453 -10.64 -13.19 -9.37
N PHE A 454 -11.13 -12.58 -8.30
CA PHE A 454 -11.38 -11.16 -8.22
C PHE A 454 -10.19 -10.43 -7.57
N PRO A 455 -9.90 -9.18 -7.97
CA PRO A 455 -8.69 -8.49 -7.54
C PRO A 455 -8.76 -7.94 -6.11
N THR A 456 -9.97 -7.71 -5.57
CA THR A 456 -10.17 -7.08 -4.27
C THR A 456 -9.61 -7.94 -3.14
N GLY A 457 -8.72 -7.34 -2.34
CA GLY A 457 -7.97 -8.00 -1.30
C GLY A 457 -6.56 -8.43 -1.74
N VAL A 458 -5.64 -8.44 -0.77
CA VAL A 458 -4.22 -8.77 -0.97
C VAL A 458 -3.76 -9.68 0.16
N GLU A 459 -3.31 -10.89 -0.17
CA GLU A 459 -2.69 -11.80 0.79
C GLU A 459 -1.34 -11.28 1.25
N VAL A 460 -0.98 -11.54 2.52
CA VAL A 460 0.33 -11.16 3.08
C VAL A 460 1.21 -12.40 3.17
N CYS A 461 2.09 -12.56 2.20
CA CYS A 461 3.04 -13.67 2.15
C CYS A 461 4.35 -13.25 1.46
N PRO A 462 5.43 -14.04 1.59
CA PRO A 462 6.71 -13.68 0.99
C PRO A 462 6.69 -13.51 -0.54
N ALA A 463 5.84 -14.26 -1.25
CA ALA A 463 5.74 -14.21 -2.70
C ALA A 463 4.78 -13.12 -3.22
N MET A 464 4.15 -12.34 -2.34
CA MET A 464 3.23 -11.29 -2.77
C MET A 464 3.98 -10.10 -3.36
N HIS A 465 3.52 -9.66 -4.52
CA HIS A 465 3.88 -8.38 -5.10
C HIS A 465 2.64 -7.49 -5.18
N HIS A 466 2.62 -6.40 -4.42
CA HIS A 466 1.60 -5.36 -4.46
C HIS A 466 2.27 -4.06 -4.88
N GLY A 467 2.21 -3.80 -6.13
CA GLY A 467 2.89 -2.73 -6.85
C GLY A 467 2.46 -2.75 -8.31
N GLY A 468 3.24 -2.16 -9.19
CA GLY A 468 2.97 -2.16 -10.63
C GLY A 468 3.65 -1.00 -11.35
N PRO A 469 3.56 -0.95 -12.69
CA PRO A 469 4.11 0.14 -13.47
C PRO A 469 3.39 1.47 -13.17
N TYR A 470 4.06 2.59 -13.42
CA TYR A 470 3.45 3.91 -13.33
C TYR A 470 2.18 3.99 -14.21
N PRO A 471 1.07 4.57 -13.75
CA PRO A 471 0.88 5.38 -12.53
C PRO A 471 0.48 4.61 -11.26
N ALA A 472 0.39 3.28 -11.28
CA ALA A 472 0.02 2.52 -10.09
C ALA A 472 1.03 2.70 -8.95
N THR A 473 2.32 2.80 -9.26
CA THR A 473 3.38 3.13 -8.30
C THR A 473 4.43 4.07 -8.90
N THR A 474 5.23 4.70 -8.05
CA THR A 474 6.40 5.50 -8.47
C THR A 474 7.64 4.65 -8.74
N ASP A 475 7.72 3.42 -8.22
CA ASP A 475 8.81 2.46 -8.49
C ASP A 475 8.24 1.06 -8.73
N SER A 476 8.19 0.66 -10.00
CA SER A 476 7.67 -0.63 -10.46
C SER A 476 8.48 -1.85 -10.00
N ARG A 477 9.66 -1.66 -9.41
CA ARG A 477 10.53 -2.72 -8.88
C ARG A 477 10.21 -3.04 -7.42
N SER A 478 9.42 -2.21 -6.77
CA SER A 478 9.12 -2.33 -5.34
C SER A 478 7.69 -2.84 -5.10
N THR A 479 7.50 -3.42 -3.92
CA THR A 479 6.18 -3.86 -3.42
C THR A 479 5.87 -3.17 -2.10
N SER A 480 4.59 -2.90 -1.82
CA SER A 480 4.13 -2.39 -0.51
C SER A 480 3.68 -3.51 0.45
N VAL A 481 3.50 -4.74 -0.04
CA VAL A 481 3.04 -5.89 0.75
C VAL A 481 3.98 -7.08 0.55
N GLY A 482 4.12 -7.91 1.58
CA GLY A 482 5.04 -9.04 1.61
C GLY A 482 6.41 -8.69 2.15
N THR A 483 7.30 -9.68 2.29
CA THR A 483 8.62 -9.49 2.91
C THR A 483 9.53 -8.57 2.10
N ASP A 484 9.40 -8.59 0.78
CA ASP A 484 10.23 -7.78 -0.12
C ASP A 484 9.97 -6.28 0.00
N ALA A 485 8.89 -5.88 0.68
CA ALA A 485 8.64 -4.48 1.01
C ALA A 485 9.77 -3.82 1.81
N VAL A 486 10.58 -4.60 2.54
CA VAL A 486 11.77 -4.13 3.27
C VAL A 486 12.81 -3.51 2.35
N HIS A 487 12.94 -4.00 1.12
CA HIS A 487 13.98 -3.57 0.18
C HIS A 487 13.83 -2.10 -0.27
N ARG A 488 12.62 -1.52 -0.14
CA ARG A 488 12.40 -0.10 -0.39
C ARG A 488 13.26 0.82 0.48
N PHE A 489 13.63 0.35 1.67
CA PHE A 489 14.34 1.14 2.69
C PHE A 489 15.78 0.73 2.88
N LEU A 490 16.33 -0.02 1.92
CA LEU A 490 17.69 -0.52 1.93
C LEU A 490 18.46 -0.06 0.69
N ARG A 491 19.79 0.04 0.82
CA ARG A 491 20.70 0.27 -0.29
C ARG A 491 21.94 -0.63 -0.20
N PRO A 492 22.56 -1.01 -1.31
CA PRO A 492 23.79 -1.80 -1.28
C PRO A 492 24.99 -0.96 -0.83
N VAL A 493 25.93 -1.63 -0.09
CA VAL A 493 27.26 -1.14 0.21
C VAL A 493 28.25 -2.27 -0.04
N ALA A 494 29.31 -1.97 -0.80
CA ALA A 494 30.42 -2.88 -1.04
C ALA A 494 31.60 -2.54 -0.13
N TYR A 495 32.25 -3.59 0.41
CA TYR A 495 33.44 -3.56 1.25
C TYR A 495 34.56 -4.26 0.50
N GLN A 496 35.64 -3.56 0.17
CA GLN A 496 36.76 -4.12 -0.57
C GLN A 496 37.98 -4.23 0.34
N ASP A 497 38.59 -5.42 0.43
CA ASP A 497 39.77 -5.72 1.26
C ASP A 497 39.60 -5.28 2.73
N PHE A 498 38.41 -5.43 3.28
CA PHE A 498 38.07 -4.99 4.64
C PHE A 498 38.54 -6.02 5.68
N PRO A 499 39.14 -5.59 6.80
CA PRO A 499 39.47 -6.48 7.91
C PRO A 499 38.21 -7.15 8.49
N GLN A 500 38.31 -8.43 8.87
CA GLN A 500 37.17 -9.23 9.36
C GLN A 500 36.46 -8.61 10.56
N GLU A 501 37.21 -8.02 11.49
CA GLU A 501 36.71 -7.37 12.70
C GLU A 501 35.88 -6.11 12.43
N LEU A 502 36.10 -5.44 11.29
CA LEU A 502 35.39 -4.21 10.87
C LEU A 502 34.20 -4.53 9.95
N LEU A 503 34.10 -5.77 9.45
CA LEU A 503 32.95 -6.17 8.63
C LEU A 503 31.67 -6.31 9.47
N PRO A 504 30.50 -5.92 8.93
CA PRO A 504 29.21 -6.33 9.47
C PRO A 504 29.13 -7.85 9.62
N GLU A 505 28.44 -8.34 10.68
CA GLU A 505 28.31 -9.77 10.97
C GLU A 505 27.95 -10.65 9.75
N PRO A 506 26.95 -10.27 8.89
CA PRO A 506 26.56 -11.09 7.74
C PRO A 506 27.67 -11.29 6.70
N LEU A 507 28.69 -10.44 6.69
CA LEU A 507 29.80 -10.48 5.73
C LEU A 507 31.09 -11.11 6.28
N ARG A 508 31.13 -11.49 7.55
CA ARG A 508 32.30 -12.16 8.14
C ARG A 508 32.45 -13.57 7.63
N ASP A 509 33.66 -14.14 7.73
CA ASP A 509 33.91 -15.52 7.37
C ASP A 509 33.06 -16.49 8.20
N LEU A 510 32.97 -16.25 9.51
CA LEU A 510 32.07 -16.97 10.40
C LEU A 510 30.62 -16.59 10.17
N ASN A 511 29.73 -17.57 10.11
CA ASN A 511 28.28 -17.41 9.93
C ASN A 511 27.49 -18.10 11.06
N PRO A 512 27.61 -17.62 12.31
CA PRO A 512 27.00 -18.28 13.46
C PRO A 512 25.48 -18.36 13.41
N ARG A 513 24.86 -17.47 12.64
CA ARG A 513 23.42 -17.39 12.46
C ARG A 513 22.90 -18.22 11.28
N LYS A 514 23.80 -18.85 10.52
CA LYS A 514 23.44 -19.61 9.31
C LYS A 514 22.61 -18.82 8.31
N ILE A 515 22.95 -17.52 8.13
CA ILE A 515 22.32 -16.64 7.14
C ILE A 515 22.66 -17.15 5.74
N TRP A 516 21.67 -17.24 4.86
CA TRP A 516 21.91 -17.52 3.45
C TRP A 516 22.72 -16.38 2.81
N ARG A 517 23.87 -16.71 2.24
CA ARG A 517 24.81 -15.80 1.58
C ARG A 517 25.20 -16.37 0.22
N MET A 518 25.48 -15.50 -0.73
CA MET A 518 26.12 -15.90 -1.98
C MET A 518 27.65 -15.83 -1.78
N VAL A 519 28.35 -16.92 -1.95
CA VAL A 519 29.81 -17.02 -1.80
C VAL A 519 30.42 -17.50 -3.10
N ASP A 520 31.23 -16.68 -3.76
CA ASP A 520 31.86 -16.94 -5.07
C ASP A 520 30.86 -17.44 -6.14
N GLY A 521 29.61 -16.99 -6.07
CA GLY A 521 28.52 -17.33 -6.99
C GLY A 521 27.56 -18.41 -6.48
N ASP A 522 27.90 -19.15 -5.42
CA ASP A 522 27.09 -20.23 -4.86
C ASP A 522 26.36 -19.79 -3.58
N MET A 523 25.13 -20.29 -3.38
CA MET A 523 24.39 -20.05 -2.14
C MET A 523 24.85 -20.97 -1.02
N SER A 524 25.22 -20.41 0.13
CA SER A 524 25.72 -21.15 1.29
C SER A 524 25.24 -20.54 2.62
N THR A 525 25.14 -21.40 3.64
CA THR A 525 24.99 -21.02 5.05
C THR A 525 26.24 -21.34 5.88
N ASP A 526 27.31 -21.85 5.25
CA ASP A 526 28.51 -22.31 5.93
C ASP A 526 29.45 -21.16 6.28
N ASP A 527 30.38 -21.43 7.19
CA ASP A 527 31.56 -20.62 7.43
C ASP A 527 32.51 -20.69 6.22
N LEU A 528 33.33 -19.67 5.98
CA LEU A 528 34.32 -19.64 4.88
C LEU A 528 35.68 -20.18 5.30
#